data_f78b36f36ef715a33e98ad592cdb659f
#
_entry.id   f78b36f36ef715a33e98ad592cdb659f
#
_cell.length_a   1.000
_cell.length_b   1.000
_cell.length_c   1.000
_cell.angle_alpha   90.00
_cell.angle_beta   90.00
_cell.angle_gamma   90.00
#
_symmetry.space_group_name_H-M   'P 1'
#
loop_
_entity.id
_entity.type
_entity.pdbx_description
1 polymer ?
#
loop_
_entity_poly.entity_id
_entity_poly.type
_entity_poly.pdbx_seq_one_letter_code
_entity_poly.pdbx_strand_id
1 'polypeptide(L)'
;FNYVHFYGTYDYVGDSRKWYNKEVRVIRNKKEITAYKDAQGFRKGTTKIDVKQVAASVYHYGWVKSPAQMAKKIKNFSALWHSDAELNEILKDNQHWDFTAYDSLEKFVGTHPAVMQSRIAAQNWKIEIDTTRKNFSFKDRILYYFEKLTGIRLFDFNNFKIIQ
;
A
#
# COMPACT_ATOMS: atom_id res chain seq x y z
N PHE A 1 -13.52 -2.28 2.26
CA PHE A 1 -13.02 -0.98 2.71
C PHE A 1 -12.20 -0.34 1.60
N ASN A 2 -12.26 1.00 1.48
CA ASN A 2 -11.26 1.73 0.72
C ASN A 2 -9.88 1.62 1.41
N TYR A 3 -8.80 1.69 0.65
CA TYR A 3 -7.46 1.52 1.20
C TYR A 3 -6.55 2.66 0.72
N VAL A 4 -5.98 3.39 1.66
CA VAL A 4 -5.13 4.56 1.40
C VAL A 4 -3.72 4.24 1.86
N HIS A 5 -2.78 4.19 0.93
CA HIS A 5 -1.37 3.90 1.22
C HIS A 5 -0.59 5.19 1.41
N PHE A 6 -0.13 5.45 2.61
CA PHE A 6 0.80 6.54 2.88
C PHE A 6 2.25 6.11 2.61
N TYR A 7 3.05 7.03 2.07
CA TYR A 7 4.43 6.74 1.69
C TYR A 7 5.39 7.84 2.14
N GLY A 8 6.48 7.45 2.77
CA GLY A 8 7.54 8.34 3.22
C GLY A 8 7.19 9.16 4.44
N THR A 9 6.20 10.03 4.32
CA THR A 9 5.64 10.85 5.40
C THR A 9 4.12 10.68 5.49
N TYR A 10 3.48 11.38 6.41
CA TYR A 10 2.03 11.40 6.52
C TYR A 10 1.34 12.26 5.45
N ASP A 11 2.12 13.04 4.68
CA ASP A 11 1.58 14.02 3.74
C ASP A 11 1.31 13.45 2.34
N TYR A 12 1.84 12.27 2.02
CA TYR A 12 1.79 11.71 0.66
C TYR A 12 1.16 10.34 0.61
N VAL A 13 0.37 10.11 -0.43
CA VAL A 13 -0.32 8.84 -0.68
C VAL A 13 -0.03 8.31 -2.07
N GLY A 14 -0.08 7.01 -2.22
CA GLY A 14 0.05 6.34 -3.50
C GLY A 14 -1.06 6.75 -4.46
N ASP A 15 -0.68 7.22 -5.66
CA ASP A 15 -1.57 7.75 -6.69
C ASP A 15 -1.52 6.91 -7.98
N SER A 16 -0.77 5.83 -8.00
CA SER A 16 -0.68 4.96 -9.18
C SER A 16 -1.58 3.75 -9.07
N ARG A 17 -1.77 3.08 -10.21
CA ARG A 17 -2.55 1.85 -10.30
C ARG A 17 -1.83 0.63 -9.67
N LYS A 18 -0.56 0.74 -9.29
CA LYS A 18 0.17 -0.27 -8.54
C LYS A 18 -0.27 -0.35 -7.07
N TRP A 19 -0.84 0.73 -6.53
CA TRP A 19 -1.44 0.73 -5.21
C TRP A 19 -2.86 0.18 -5.28
N TYR A 20 -3.12 -0.94 -4.63
CA TYR A 20 -4.50 -1.42 -4.52
C TYR A 20 -5.31 -0.46 -3.63
N ASN A 21 -6.53 -0.17 -4.06
CA ASN A 21 -7.38 0.84 -3.43
C ASN A 21 -8.53 0.24 -2.61
N LYS A 22 -8.62 -1.09 -2.52
CA LYS A 22 -9.67 -1.79 -1.77
C LYS A 22 -9.13 -3.06 -1.15
N GLU A 23 -9.59 -3.37 0.05
CA GLU A 23 -9.20 -4.58 0.76
C GLU A 23 -10.33 -5.10 1.66
N VAL A 24 -10.37 -6.43 1.83
CA VAL A 24 -11.26 -7.10 2.78
C VAL A 24 -10.59 -7.12 4.15
N ARG A 25 -11.22 -6.50 5.16
CA ARG A 25 -10.70 -6.43 6.54
C ARG A 25 -11.63 -7.08 7.55
N VAL A 26 -12.88 -7.35 7.18
CA VAL A 26 -13.86 -8.00 8.04
C VAL A 26 -14.48 -9.16 7.29
N ILE A 27 -14.50 -10.32 7.89
CA ILE A 27 -15.13 -11.54 7.38
C ILE A 27 -16.00 -12.18 8.46
N ARG A 28 -16.97 -12.96 8.07
CA ARG A 28 -17.65 -13.87 9.00
C ARG A 28 -16.68 -14.99 9.37
N ASN A 29 -16.52 -15.26 10.65
CA ASN A 29 -15.68 -16.35 11.14
C ASN A 29 -16.38 -17.71 10.87
N LYS A 30 -16.12 -18.26 9.70
CA LYS A 30 -16.62 -19.55 9.25
C LYS A 30 -15.45 -20.46 8.88
N LYS A 31 -15.54 -21.74 9.24
CA LYS A 31 -14.48 -22.74 8.99
C LYS A 31 -14.08 -22.88 7.53
N GLU A 32 -15.03 -22.66 6.62
CA GLU A 32 -14.79 -22.74 5.17
C GLU A 32 -14.10 -21.48 4.58
N ILE A 33 -13.95 -20.39 5.36
CA ILE A 33 -13.25 -19.17 4.92
C ILE A 33 -11.85 -19.17 5.50
N THR A 34 -10.86 -19.24 4.64
CA THR A 34 -9.43 -19.25 5.02
C THR A 34 -8.68 -18.10 4.39
N ALA A 35 -7.59 -17.67 5.06
CA ALA A 35 -6.64 -16.74 4.45
C ALA A 35 -5.99 -17.37 3.21
N TYR A 36 -5.74 -16.57 2.19
CA TYR A 36 -5.15 -17.00 0.93
C TYR A 36 -3.75 -16.39 0.79
N LYS A 37 -2.76 -17.26 0.53
CA LYS A 37 -1.34 -16.88 0.45
C LYS A 37 -0.94 -16.06 1.68
N ASP A 38 -0.07 -15.08 1.53
CA ASP A 38 0.40 -14.16 2.60
C ASP A 38 -0.70 -13.20 3.09
N ALA A 39 -1.87 -13.70 3.48
CA ALA A 39 -3.03 -12.91 3.88
C ALA A 39 -3.45 -11.84 2.83
N GLN A 40 -3.18 -12.10 1.56
CA GLN A 40 -3.56 -11.22 0.44
C GLN A 40 -5.06 -11.22 0.14
N GLY A 41 -5.83 -11.88 0.95
CA GLY A 41 -7.28 -11.97 0.83
C GLY A 41 -7.82 -13.26 1.44
N PHE A 42 -9.06 -13.59 1.13
CA PHE A 42 -9.76 -14.75 1.67
C PHE A 42 -10.38 -15.59 0.56
N ARG A 43 -10.53 -16.90 0.85
CA ARG A 43 -11.14 -17.87 -0.07
C ARG A 43 -12.12 -18.76 0.68
N LYS A 44 -13.12 -19.25 -0.06
CA LYS A 44 -13.91 -20.41 0.28
C LYS A 44 -13.46 -21.56 -0.63
N GLY A 45 -12.61 -22.44 -0.10
CA GLY A 45 -11.84 -23.36 -0.92
C GLY A 45 -10.92 -22.60 -1.89
N THR A 46 -11.10 -22.77 -3.19
CA THR A 46 -10.37 -22.05 -4.25
C THR A 46 -11.07 -20.78 -4.73
N THR A 47 -12.31 -20.53 -4.30
CA THR A 47 -13.17 -19.47 -4.83
C THR A 47 -12.98 -18.16 -4.06
N LYS A 48 -12.95 -17.03 -4.78
CA LYS A 48 -12.99 -15.68 -4.20
C LYS A 48 -14.30 -15.49 -3.43
N ILE A 49 -14.21 -14.88 -2.25
CA ILE A 49 -15.42 -14.57 -1.45
C ILE A 49 -16.18 -13.37 -2.02
N ASP A 50 -17.49 -13.40 -1.84
CA ASP A 50 -18.37 -12.28 -2.10
C ASP A 50 -18.34 -11.30 -0.93
N VAL A 51 -18.24 -10.02 -1.22
CA VAL A 51 -18.11 -8.95 -0.22
C VAL A 51 -18.99 -7.76 -0.55
N LYS A 52 -19.42 -7.00 0.47
CA LYS A 52 -20.05 -5.69 0.31
C LYS A 52 -19.04 -4.58 0.59
N GLN A 53 -19.10 -3.52 -0.22
CA GLN A 53 -18.34 -2.31 0.00
C GLN A 53 -18.86 -1.59 1.27
N VAL A 54 -17.94 -1.19 2.14
CA VAL A 54 -18.23 -0.34 3.30
C VAL A 54 -17.70 1.06 3.01
N ALA A 55 -18.50 2.09 3.31
CA ALA A 55 -18.13 3.50 3.15
C ALA A 55 -17.15 3.94 4.27
N ALA A 56 -16.03 3.25 4.38
CA ALA A 56 -14.96 3.53 5.34
C ALA A 56 -13.60 3.25 4.68
N SER A 57 -12.55 3.89 5.21
CA SER A 57 -11.18 3.78 4.69
C SER A 57 -10.25 3.19 5.74
N VAL A 58 -9.35 2.34 5.29
CA VAL A 58 -8.19 1.88 6.03
C VAL A 58 -6.99 2.73 5.61
N TYR A 59 -6.37 3.40 6.55
CA TYR A 59 -5.17 4.20 6.34
C TYR A 59 -3.93 3.36 6.67
N HIS A 60 -3.17 3.03 5.66
CA HIS A 60 -2.00 2.18 5.78
C HIS A 60 -0.71 3.00 5.86
N TYR A 61 -0.12 3.07 7.06
CA TYR A 61 1.10 3.80 7.35
C TYR A 61 2.37 2.92 7.34
N GLY A 62 2.30 1.75 6.73
CA GLY A 62 3.41 0.79 6.72
C GLY A 62 4.69 1.32 6.09
N TRP A 63 4.59 2.30 5.19
CA TRP A 63 5.69 2.98 4.52
C TRP A 63 6.03 4.36 5.09
N VAL A 64 5.39 4.76 6.21
CA VAL A 64 5.69 6.03 6.91
C VAL A 64 6.67 5.75 8.03
N LYS A 65 7.94 5.96 7.75
CA LYS A 65 9.06 5.75 8.67
C LYS A 65 10.23 6.65 8.26
N SER A 66 11.12 6.97 9.20
CA SER A 66 12.39 7.59 8.83
C SER A 66 13.20 6.66 7.90
N PRO A 67 14.11 7.18 7.06
CA PRO A 67 14.94 6.34 6.18
C PRO A 67 15.69 5.22 6.93
N ALA A 68 16.25 5.49 8.11
CA ALA A 68 16.91 4.48 8.92
C ALA A 68 15.95 3.41 9.47
N GLN A 69 14.77 3.82 9.93
CA GLN A 69 13.75 2.86 10.40
C GLN A 69 13.19 2.01 9.26
N MET A 70 13.07 2.57 8.06
CA MET A 70 12.62 1.82 6.88
C MET A 70 13.69 0.81 6.46
N ALA A 71 14.96 1.19 6.40
CA ALA A 71 16.06 0.27 6.12
C ALA A 71 16.05 -0.92 7.11
N LYS A 72 15.91 -0.65 8.42
CA LYS A 72 15.80 -1.70 9.44
C LYS A 72 14.57 -2.61 9.21
N LYS A 73 13.42 -2.02 8.86
CA LYS A 73 12.21 -2.79 8.54
C LYS A 73 12.43 -3.73 7.36
N ILE A 74 13.00 -3.22 6.27
CA ILE A 74 13.26 -4.01 5.06
C ILE A 74 14.27 -5.12 5.35
N LYS A 75 15.34 -4.83 6.10
CA LYS A 75 16.29 -5.83 6.56
C LYS A 75 15.61 -6.97 7.30
N ASN A 76 14.82 -6.65 8.32
CA ASN A 76 14.12 -7.65 9.13
C ASN A 76 13.11 -8.45 8.31
N PHE A 77 12.45 -7.81 7.35
CA PHE A 77 11.49 -8.49 6.47
C PHE A 77 12.20 -9.40 5.46
N SER A 78 13.27 -8.94 4.85
CA SER A 78 14.07 -9.75 3.91
C SER A 78 14.68 -10.97 4.57
N ALA A 79 15.06 -10.87 5.86
CA ALA A 79 15.58 -12.00 6.64
C ALA A 79 14.59 -13.18 6.80
N LEU A 80 13.29 -12.95 6.55
CA LEU A 80 12.29 -14.03 6.58
C LEU A 80 12.29 -14.87 5.28
N TRP A 81 12.90 -14.37 4.19
CA TRP A 81 12.77 -14.94 2.84
C TRP A 81 14.11 -15.18 2.14
N HIS A 82 15.21 -14.65 2.68
CA HIS A 82 16.54 -14.71 2.08
C HIS A 82 17.55 -15.29 3.08
N SER A 83 18.57 -15.97 2.56
CA SER A 83 19.72 -16.42 3.34
C SER A 83 20.60 -15.24 3.78
N ASP A 84 21.42 -15.45 4.82
CA ASP A 84 22.33 -14.43 5.34
C ASP A 84 23.29 -13.88 4.28
N ALA A 85 23.71 -14.71 3.31
CA ALA A 85 24.57 -14.28 2.21
C ALA A 85 23.86 -13.33 1.25
N GLU A 86 22.63 -13.64 0.84
CA GLU A 86 21.80 -12.78 0.01
C GLU A 86 21.41 -11.48 0.74
N LEU A 87 21.13 -11.57 2.05
CA LEU A 87 20.89 -10.40 2.89
C LEU A 87 22.09 -9.45 2.91
N ASN A 88 23.28 -9.96 3.04
CA ASN A 88 24.50 -9.16 3.04
C ASN A 88 24.73 -8.46 1.69
N GLU A 89 24.33 -9.06 0.57
CA GLU A 89 24.35 -8.39 -0.74
C GLU A 89 23.29 -7.30 -0.88
N ILE A 90 22.05 -7.60 -0.47
CA ILE A 90 20.95 -6.62 -0.47
C ILE A 90 21.25 -5.41 0.44
N LEU A 91 22.04 -5.65 1.50
CA LEU A 91 22.32 -4.67 2.54
C LEU A 91 23.65 -3.94 2.38
N LYS A 92 24.54 -4.37 1.46
CA LYS A 92 25.88 -3.79 1.27
C LYS A 92 25.87 -2.28 1.02
N ASP A 93 24.72 -1.71 0.60
CA ASP A 93 24.61 -0.30 0.23
C ASP A 93 23.59 0.52 1.04
N ASN A 94 22.80 -0.09 1.97
CA ASN A 94 21.60 0.60 2.47
C ASN A 94 21.58 0.79 3.99
N GLN A 95 22.42 1.70 4.51
CA GLN A 95 22.20 2.25 5.85
C GLN A 95 20.90 3.11 5.92
N HIS A 96 20.46 3.64 4.77
CA HIS A 96 19.26 4.45 4.65
C HIS A 96 18.40 3.97 3.46
N TRP A 97 17.10 3.84 3.70
CA TRP A 97 16.16 3.54 2.62
C TRP A 97 15.97 4.74 1.71
N ASP A 98 16.08 4.49 0.40
CA ASP A 98 15.79 5.49 -0.62
C ASP A 98 14.28 5.52 -0.94
N PHE A 99 13.64 6.64 -0.65
CA PHE A 99 12.24 6.88 -0.95
C PHE A 99 11.98 7.42 -2.36
N THR A 100 12.98 7.50 -3.23
CA THR A 100 12.81 7.98 -4.62
C THR A 100 12.21 6.94 -5.56
N ALA A 101 12.19 5.67 -5.14
CA ALA A 101 11.67 4.55 -5.94
C ALA A 101 10.15 4.45 -5.91
N TYR A 102 9.46 5.48 -6.39
CA TYR A 102 7.99 5.48 -6.60
C TYR A 102 7.66 5.84 -8.04
N ASP A 103 6.48 5.46 -8.49
CA ASP A 103 5.98 5.78 -9.82
C ASP A 103 5.09 7.03 -9.84
N SER A 104 4.22 7.19 -8.86
CA SER A 104 3.39 8.38 -8.67
C SER A 104 2.88 8.46 -7.24
N LEU A 105 2.97 9.65 -6.68
CA LEU A 105 2.36 10.00 -5.39
C LEU A 105 1.58 11.30 -5.55
N GLU A 106 0.60 11.51 -4.67
CA GLU A 106 -0.12 12.77 -4.55
C GLU A 106 -0.12 13.25 -3.10
N LYS A 107 -0.34 14.55 -2.91
CA LYS A 107 -0.47 15.13 -1.58
C LYS A 107 -1.79 14.68 -0.96
N PHE A 108 -1.74 14.20 0.27
CA PHE A 108 -2.95 13.86 1.02
C PHE A 108 -3.68 15.12 1.48
N VAL A 109 -4.96 15.22 1.13
CA VAL A 109 -5.82 16.38 1.44
C VAL A 109 -6.87 16.08 2.51
N GLY A 110 -6.88 14.84 3.03
CA GLY A 110 -7.86 14.41 4.03
C GLY A 110 -7.43 14.66 5.47
N THR A 111 -8.19 14.13 6.39
CA THR A 111 -7.92 14.18 7.83
C THR A 111 -7.44 12.82 8.34
N HIS A 112 -6.35 12.81 9.07
CA HIS A 112 -5.88 11.62 9.75
C HIS A 112 -6.75 11.28 10.96
N PRO A 113 -6.90 9.98 11.30
CA PRO A 113 -7.58 9.56 12.51
C PRO A 113 -6.95 10.19 13.76
N ALA A 114 -7.79 10.55 14.75
CA ALA A 114 -7.33 11.19 15.99
C ALA A 114 -6.20 10.42 16.68
N VAL A 115 -6.25 9.09 16.66
CA VAL A 115 -5.22 8.21 17.25
C VAL A 115 -3.83 8.35 16.59
N MET A 116 -3.74 8.98 15.43
CA MET A 116 -2.47 9.20 14.73
C MET A 116 -1.83 10.56 15.03
N GLN A 117 -2.55 11.49 15.64
CA GLN A 117 -2.08 12.89 15.83
C GLN A 117 -0.75 12.97 16.60
N SER A 118 -0.60 12.20 17.68
CA SER A 118 0.65 12.17 18.45
C SER A 118 1.84 11.65 17.63
N ARG A 119 1.62 10.65 16.76
CA ARG A 119 2.66 10.10 15.88
C ARG A 119 3.03 11.07 14.77
N ILE A 120 2.04 11.80 14.23
CA ILE A 120 2.26 12.84 13.22
C ILE A 120 3.08 13.98 13.82
N ALA A 121 2.69 14.46 15.00
CA ALA A 121 3.41 15.51 15.72
C ALA A 121 4.85 15.11 16.12
N ALA A 122 5.09 13.81 16.36
CA ALA A 122 6.41 13.29 16.68
C ALA A 122 7.29 13.00 15.45
N GLN A 123 6.80 13.23 14.23
CA GLN A 123 7.60 13.04 13.03
C GLN A 123 8.79 14.02 13.01
N ASN A 124 10.00 13.49 12.97
CA ASN A 124 11.25 14.24 12.99
C ASN A 124 12.13 14.03 11.74
N TRP A 125 11.54 13.55 10.66
CA TRP A 125 12.23 13.40 9.36
C TRP A 125 11.43 14.09 8.26
N LYS A 126 12.15 14.46 7.20
CA LYS A 126 11.57 15.02 5.97
C LYS A 126 11.99 14.16 4.80
N ILE A 127 11.12 14.05 3.81
CA ILE A 127 11.37 13.38 2.53
C ILE A 127 10.80 14.30 1.47
N GLU A 128 11.63 14.66 0.50
CA GLU A 128 11.20 15.42 -0.66
C GLU A 128 10.54 14.49 -1.66
N ILE A 129 9.30 14.76 -1.98
CA ILE A 129 8.48 14.00 -2.93
C ILE A 129 8.08 14.92 -4.08
N ASP A 130 8.45 14.54 -5.28
CA ASP A 130 7.97 15.19 -6.50
C ASP A 130 6.61 14.60 -6.90
N THR A 131 5.53 15.30 -6.58
CA THR A 131 4.15 14.88 -6.91
C THR A 131 3.81 15.05 -8.39
N THR A 132 4.65 15.74 -9.18
CA THR A 132 4.47 15.87 -10.62
C THR A 132 4.94 14.63 -11.37
N ARG A 133 5.78 13.82 -10.74
CA ARG A 133 6.30 12.58 -11.30
C ARG A 133 5.19 11.59 -11.60
N LYS A 134 5.10 11.16 -12.88
CA LYS A 134 4.14 10.16 -13.40
C LYS A 134 4.89 9.15 -14.26
N ASN A 135 5.60 8.25 -13.58
CA ASN A 135 6.43 7.23 -14.24
C ASN A 135 5.61 5.97 -14.54
N PHE A 136 4.74 6.08 -15.55
CA PHE A 136 3.84 5.01 -15.97
C PHE A 136 4.27 4.40 -17.30
N SER A 137 3.98 3.11 -17.48
CA SER A 137 3.93 2.51 -18.81
C SER A 137 2.85 3.21 -19.66
N PHE A 138 2.94 3.10 -20.98
CA PHE A 138 1.92 3.70 -21.88
C PHE A 138 0.50 3.19 -21.55
N LYS A 139 0.35 1.89 -21.32
CA LYS A 139 -0.92 1.28 -20.91
C LYS A 139 -1.43 1.85 -19.58
N ASP A 140 -0.56 1.89 -18.55
CA ASP A 140 -0.95 2.36 -17.23
C ASP A 140 -1.32 3.84 -17.25
N ARG A 141 -0.67 4.64 -18.11
CA ARG A 141 -0.98 6.06 -18.29
C ARG A 141 -2.40 6.26 -18.83
N ILE A 142 -2.78 5.52 -19.86
CA ILE A 142 -4.15 5.59 -20.41
C ILE A 142 -5.16 5.20 -19.33
N LEU A 143 -4.95 4.07 -18.65
CA LEU A 143 -5.85 3.58 -17.63
C LEU A 143 -5.91 4.51 -16.41
N TYR A 144 -4.81 5.15 -16.04
CA TYR A 144 -4.76 6.12 -14.94
C TYR A 144 -5.63 7.36 -15.26
N TYR A 145 -5.46 7.97 -16.42
CA TYR A 145 -6.26 9.15 -16.79
C TYR A 145 -7.72 8.80 -17.03
N PHE A 146 -8.02 7.63 -17.57
CA PHE A 146 -9.39 7.12 -17.65
C PHE A 146 -10.03 7.00 -16.26
N GLU A 147 -9.32 6.41 -15.31
CA GLU A 147 -9.80 6.28 -13.93
C GLU A 147 -10.00 7.66 -13.27
N LYS A 148 -9.07 8.59 -13.43
CA LYS A 148 -9.20 9.96 -12.88
C LYS A 148 -10.41 10.72 -13.48
N LEU A 149 -10.73 10.50 -14.75
CA LEU A 149 -11.85 11.15 -15.43
C LEU A 149 -13.21 10.52 -15.09
N THR A 150 -13.28 9.20 -15.01
CA THR A 150 -14.55 8.45 -14.89
C THR A 150 -14.82 7.90 -13.50
N GLY A 151 -13.81 7.81 -12.64
CA GLY A 151 -13.86 7.08 -11.38
C GLY A 151 -13.88 5.55 -11.53
N ILE A 152 -13.79 5.02 -12.77
CA ILE A 152 -13.86 3.59 -13.05
C ILE A 152 -12.46 3.00 -13.21
N ARG A 153 -12.14 2.04 -12.38
CA ARG A 153 -10.85 1.34 -12.40
C ARG A 153 -10.96 0.04 -13.22
N LEU A 154 -10.75 0.15 -14.53
CA LEU A 154 -10.80 -0.99 -15.45
C LEU A 154 -9.60 -1.95 -15.25
N PHE A 155 -9.83 -3.25 -15.49
CA PHE A 155 -8.81 -4.31 -15.46
C PHE A 155 -8.03 -4.39 -14.14
N ASP A 156 -8.65 -3.97 -13.04
CA ASP A 156 -8.03 -4.10 -11.73
C ASP A 156 -8.15 -5.51 -11.18
N PHE A 157 -7.08 -6.01 -10.57
CA PHE A 157 -7.12 -7.32 -9.94
C PHE A 157 -7.64 -7.20 -8.51
N ASN A 158 -8.80 -7.83 -8.25
CA ASN A 158 -9.35 -7.92 -6.91
C ASN A 158 -9.31 -9.37 -6.39
N ASN A 159 -8.91 -9.54 -5.13
CA ASN A 159 -8.92 -10.83 -4.43
C ASN A 159 -10.31 -11.23 -3.90
N PHE A 160 -11.35 -10.54 -4.30
CA PHE A 160 -12.74 -10.72 -3.86
C PHE A 160 -13.70 -10.37 -5.00
N LYS A 161 -14.98 -10.65 -4.82
CA LYS A 161 -16.07 -10.21 -5.72
C LYS A 161 -16.95 -9.22 -4.95
N ILE A 162 -17.14 -8.01 -5.49
CA ILE A 162 -18.08 -7.04 -4.90
C ILE A 162 -19.49 -7.42 -5.35
N ILE A 163 -20.40 -7.56 -4.40
CA ILE A 163 -21.83 -7.74 -4.64
C ILE A 163 -22.59 -6.50 -4.20
N GLN A 164 -23.72 -6.25 -4.81
CA GLN A 164 -24.62 -5.14 -4.47
C GLN A 164 -25.32 -5.34 -3.12
#